data_a4701d0ca570768479c5ae3cfc3f81c4
#
_entry.id   a4701d0ca570768479c5ae3cfc3f81c4
#
_cell.length_a   1.000
_cell.length_b   1.000
_cell.length_c   1.000
_cell.angle_alpha   90.00
_cell.angle_beta   90.00
_cell.angle_gamma   90.00
#
_symmetry.space_group_name_H-M   'P 1'
#
loop_
_entity.id
_entity.type
_entity.pdbx_description
1 polymer ?
#
loop_
_entity_poly.entity_id
_entity_poly.type
_entity_poly.pdbx_seq_one_letter_code
_entity_poly.pdbx_strand_id
1 'polypeptide(L)'
;PEAPEVPNGFVELGLAKELVAAVKDLGYTQPTTVQLKTIPLALPTSSAAQKDGYIDLMVSSQTGSGKTAAFLLPVLHTLLAPLASAEAAERAEYAPACADAAAKGEPAPKRTKRKDPTNPRNFKAPTPGALIVCPTRELAQQVAHDAIDLVQHCRGLRIANVVGGMPYQLQIAKLQNADLVVATPGRLLDLQRSQQIQLDKVQFLVVDEADRMLDLGFSDDLAEINQLTIDRKQTMMFSATFA
;
A
#
# COMPACT_ATOMS: atom_id res chain seq x y z
N PRO A 1 23.33 31.74 17.06
CA PRO A 1 22.78 30.57 17.73
C PRO A 1 21.56 30.11 16.95
N GLU A 2 21.67 28.96 16.25
CA GLU A 2 20.55 28.36 15.56
C GLU A 2 19.51 27.96 16.61
N ALA A 3 18.25 28.30 16.37
CA ALA A 3 17.16 27.86 17.22
C ALA A 3 17.14 26.32 17.23
N PRO A 4 16.87 25.68 18.37
CA PRO A 4 16.82 24.22 18.41
C PRO A 4 15.81 23.71 17.41
N GLU A 5 16.21 22.76 16.54
CA GLU A 5 15.30 22.11 15.59
C GLU A 5 14.15 21.45 16.36
N VAL A 6 12.93 21.81 16.04
CA VAL A 6 11.75 21.15 16.59
C VAL A 6 11.70 19.74 15.99
N PRO A 7 11.67 18.66 16.82
CA PRO A 7 11.59 17.30 16.29
C PRO A 7 10.38 17.12 15.37
N ASN A 8 10.55 16.37 14.27
CA ASN A 8 9.42 16.03 13.40
C ASN A 8 8.43 15.14 14.16
N GLY A 9 7.17 15.57 14.23
CA GLY A 9 6.14 14.90 15.03
C GLY A 9 5.76 13.50 14.54
N PHE A 10 6.14 13.10 13.32
CA PHE A 10 5.92 11.77 12.80
C PHE A 10 6.89 10.72 13.35
N VAL A 11 8.01 11.13 13.90
CA VAL A 11 9.03 10.19 14.45
C VAL A 11 8.46 9.34 15.58
N GLU A 12 7.60 9.91 16.41
CA GLU A 12 7.05 9.21 17.58
C GLU A 12 5.85 8.30 17.26
N LEU A 13 5.38 8.27 16.01
CA LEU A 13 4.21 7.48 15.62
C LEU A 13 4.51 5.98 15.39
N GLY A 14 5.76 5.57 15.47
CA GLY A 14 6.14 4.16 15.28
C GLY A 14 6.25 3.71 13.83
N LEU A 15 6.32 4.64 12.89
CA LEU A 15 6.44 4.36 11.47
C LEU A 15 7.88 3.98 11.09
N ALA A 16 8.03 3.23 10.00
CA ALA A 16 9.33 2.91 9.43
C ALA A 16 10.13 4.19 9.11
N LYS A 17 11.43 4.15 9.32
CA LYS A 17 12.33 5.32 9.12
C LYS A 17 12.28 5.85 7.69
N GLU A 18 12.09 4.98 6.70
CA GLU A 18 11.99 5.34 5.29
C GLU A 18 10.74 6.21 5.00
N LEU A 19 9.65 5.92 5.70
CA LEU A 19 8.41 6.69 5.60
C LEU A 19 8.54 8.03 6.31
N VAL A 20 9.17 8.07 7.47
CA VAL A 20 9.45 9.32 8.19
C VAL A 20 10.37 10.22 7.38
N ALA A 21 11.39 9.66 6.73
CA ALA A 21 12.28 10.40 5.85
C ALA A 21 11.52 11.01 4.66
N ALA A 22 10.61 10.26 4.04
CA ALA A 22 9.78 10.75 2.94
C ALA A 22 8.84 11.89 3.39
N VAL A 23 8.20 11.75 4.52
CA VAL A 23 7.34 12.78 5.11
C VAL A 23 8.12 14.07 5.34
N LYS A 24 9.33 13.96 5.88
CA LYS A 24 10.22 15.09 6.09
C LYS A 24 10.60 15.77 4.77
N ASP A 25 10.97 15.00 3.75
CA ASP A 25 11.34 15.51 2.43
C ASP A 25 10.16 16.23 1.74
N LEU A 26 8.94 15.80 2.02
CA LEU A 26 7.71 16.44 1.51
C LEU A 26 7.34 17.72 2.28
N GLY A 27 8.09 18.07 3.32
CA GLY A 27 7.87 19.28 4.11
C GLY A 27 6.85 19.15 5.22
N TYR A 28 6.38 17.94 5.55
CA TYR A 28 5.48 17.71 6.68
C TYR A 28 6.27 17.63 7.98
N THR A 29 6.00 18.54 8.90
CA THR A 29 6.71 18.63 10.18
C THR A 29 5.90 18.11 11.35
N GLN A 30 4.57 18.34 11.32
CA GLN A 30 3.65 17.94 12.39
C GLN A 30 2.45 17.20 11.80
N PRO A 31 2.06 16.07 12.41
CA PRO A 31 0.84 15.38 12.00
C PRO A 31 -0.41 16.23 12.21
N THR A 32 -1.38 16.08 11.30
CA THR A 32 -2.71 16.66 11.51
C THR A 32 -3.46 15.89 12.60
N THR A 33 -4.58 16.43 13.07
CA THR A 33 -5.43 15.78 14.08
C THR A 33 -5.89 14.39 13.61
N VAL A 34 -6.31 14.26 12.35
CA VAL A 34 -6.74 12.98 11.77
C VAL A 34 -5.58 11.97 11.75
N GLN A 35 -4.38 12.42 11.39
CA GLN A 35 -3.18 11.56 11.38
C GLN A 35 -2.80 11.10 12.78
N LEU A 36 -2.78 12.01 13.76
CA LEU A 36 -2.46 11.70 15.16
C LEU A 36 -3.42 10.67 15.77
N LYS A 37 -4.70 10.73 15.42
CA LYS A 37 -5.72 9.82 15.95
C LYS A 37 -5.75 8.50 15.21
N THR A 38 -5.54 8.51 13.89
CA THR A 38 -5.71 7.33 13.03
C THR A 38 -4.48 6.45 13.00
N ILE A 39 -3.28 7.02 12.80
CA ILE A 39 -2.06 6.22 12.59
C ILE A 39 -1.77 5.28 13.75
N PRO A 40 -1.79 5.70 15.03
CA PRO A 40 -1.54 4.77 16.14
C PRO A 40 -2.55 3.63 16.24
N LEU A 41 -3.82 3.90 15.92
CA LEU A 41 -4.88 2.88 15.94
C LEU A 41 -4.79 1.90 14.75
N ALA A 42 -4.29 2.38 13.62
CA ALA A 42 -4.16 1.57 12.41
C ALA A 42 -2.97 0.60 12.46
N LEU A 43 -1.95 0.90 13.25
CA LEU A 43 -0.81 0.01 13.44
C LEU A 43 -1.18 -1.15 14.36
N PRO A 44 -0.53 -2.33 14.21
CA PRO A 44 -0.87 -3.48 15.03
C PRO A 44 -0.44 -3.26 16.48
N THR A 45 -1.30 -3.65 17.43
CA THR A 45 -1.00 -3.60 18.85
C THR A 45 -1.15 -4.98 19.47
N SER A 46 -0.29 -5.31 20.45
CA SER A 46 -0.34 -6.59 21.15
C SER A 46 -1.61 -6.78 22.00
N SER A 47 -2.32 -5.69 22.28
CA SER A 47 -3.55 -5.71 23.08
C SER A 47 -4.83 -5.84 22.24
N ALA A 48 -4.74 -5.76 20.91
CA ALA A 48 -5.91 -5.89 20.05
C ALA A 48 -6.36 -7.35 19.95
N ALA A 49 -7.64 -7.60 20.23
CA ALA A 49 -8.23 -8.93 20.23
C ALA A 49 -8.54 -9.49 18.83
N GLN A 50 -8.21 -8.74 17.77
CA GLN A 50 -8.50 -9.11 16.38
C GLN A 50 -7.25 -9.58 15.64
N LYS A 51 -7.45 -10.08 14.41
CA LYS A 51 -6.43 -10.70 13.55
C LYS A 51 -5.07 -9.99 13.59
N ASP A 52 -4.07 -10.64 14.18
CA ASP A 52 -2.68 -10.17 14.24
C ASP A 52 -2.48 -8.79 14.89
N GLY A 53 -3.39 -8.36 15.74
CA GLY A 53 -3.31 -7.09 16.43
C GLY A 53 -3.89 -5.89 15.67
N TYR A 54 -4.54 -6.11 14.52
CA TYR A 54 -5.20 -5.05 13.76
C TYR A 54 -6.65 -4.87 14.16
N ILE A 55 -7.15 -3.64 14.09
CA ILE A 55 -8.57 -3.28 14.26
C ILE A 55 -9.09 -2.58 13.02
N ASP A 56 -10.39 -2.67 12.79
CA ASP A 56 -11.06 -1.91 11.75
C ASP A 56 -11.33 -0.48 12.23
N LEU A 57 -11.27 0.49 11.33
CA LEU A 57 -11.46 1.90 11.64
C LEU A 57 -12.51 2.53 10.73
N MET A 58 -13.39 3.33 11.33
CA MET A 58 -14.27 4.25 10.62
C MET A 58 -13.88 5.66 11.01
N VAL A 59 -13.41 6.43 10.04
CA VAL A 59 -12.85 7.76 10.29
C VAL A 59 -13.71 8.84 9.64
N SER A 60 -14.24 9.75 10.44
CA SER A 60 -14.88 10.96 9.96
C SER A 60 -13.80 11.98 9.63
N SER A 61 -13.71 12.38 8.38
CA SER A 61 -12.70 13.31 7.92
C SER A 61 -13.19 14.09 6.71
N GLN A 62 -12.78 15.36 6.66
CA GLN A 62 -13.10 16.24 5.53
C GLN A 62 -11.92 16.34 4.57
N THR A 63 -12.18 16.84 3.37
CA THR A 63 -11.17 17.18 2.38
C THR A 63 -10.17 18.18 2.98
N GLY A 64 -8.88 17.96 2.76
CA GLY A 64 -7.82 18.83 3.29
C GLY A 64 -7.41 18.55 4.74
N SER A 65 -7.96 17.50 5.37
CA SER A 65 -7.64 17.14 6.76
C SER A 65 -6.35 16.34 6.93
N GLY A 66 -5.68 15.97 5.84
CA GLY A 66 -4.53 15.07 5.85
C GLY A 66 -4.91 13.59 5.90
N LYS A 67 -6.14 13.23 5.54
CA LYS A 67 -6.66 11.86 5.60
C LYS A 67 -5.85 10.88 4.74
N THR A 68 -5.33 11.32 3.60
CA THR A 68 -4.59 10.44 2.68
C THR A 68 -3.35 9.87 3.35
N ALA A 69 -2.53 10.69 3.97
CA ALA A 69 -1.38 10.20 4.74
C ALA A 69 -1.81 9.40 5.98
N ALA A 70 -2.97 9.71 6.56
CA ALA A 70 -3.50 9.00 7.71
C ALA A 70 -3.76 7.51 7.43
N PHE A 71 -4.19 7.15 6.22
CA PHE A 71 -4.32 5.75 5.85
C PHE A 71 -3.11 5.19 5.09
N LEU A 72 -2.44 6.00 4.25
CA LEU A 72 -1.29 5.52 3.48
C LEU A 72 -0.12 5.12 4.37
N LEU A 73 0.24 5.93 5.35
CA LEU A 73 1.41 5.68 6.18
C LEU A 73 1.33 4.35 6.94
N PRO A 74 0.25 4.02 7.66
CA PRO A 74 0.18 2.72 8.34
C PRO A 74 0.10 1.54 7.35
N VAL A 75 -0.60 1.67 6.23
CA VAL A 75 -0.66 0.61 5.22
C VAL A 75 0.72 0.35 4.61
N LEU A 76 1.42 1.40 4.19
CA LEU A 76 2.77 1.29 3.62
C LEU A 76 3.76 0.73 4.65
N HIS A 77 3.69 1.17 5.90
CA HIS A 77 4.50 0.64 6.99
C HIS A 77 4.34 -0.87 7.12
N THR A 78 3.11 -1.35 7.08
CA THR A 78 2.82 -2.78 7.23
C THR A 78 3.30 -3.58 6.02
N LEU A 79 3.21 -3.04 4.81
CA LEU A 79 3.70 -3.71 3.60
C LEU A 79 5.23 -3.79 3.55
N LEU A 80 5.94 -2.89 4.22
CA LEU A 80 7.41 -2.87 4.21
C LEU A 80 8.03 -4.01 5.01
N ALA A 81 7.43 -4.46 6.10
CA ALA A 81 7.99 -5.46 6.98
C ALA A 81 8.27 -6.81 6.29
N PRO A 82 7.34 -7.40 5.51
CA PRO A 82 7.61 -8.62 4.76
C PRO A 82 8.69 -8.47 3.69
N LEU A 83 8.77 -7.31 3.04
CA LEU A 83 9.79 -7.04 2.02
C LEU A 83 11.19 -6.97 2.63
N ALA A 84 11.33 -6.31 3.77
CA ALA A 84 12.60 -6.25 4.49
C ALA A 84 13.07 -7.64 4.93
N SER A 85 12.16 -8.48 5.41
CA SER A 85 12.45 -9.87 5.80
C SER A 85 12.87 -10.72 4.63
N ALA A 86 12.20 -10.59 3.48
CA ALA A 86 12.53 -11.32 2.26
C ALA A 86 13.91 -10.91 1.72
N GLU A 87 14.22 -9.62 1.72
CA GLU A 87 15.51 -9.09 1.28
C GLU A 87 16.65 -9.59 2.20
N ALA A 88 16.42 -9.58 3.51
CA ALA A 88 17.38 -10.09 4.48
C ALA A 88 17.64 -11.60 4.31
N ALA A 89 16.59 -12.39 4.07
CA ALA A 89 16.69 -13.82 3.80
C ALA A 89 17.46 -14.09 2.51
N GLU A 90 17.21 -13.35 1.45
CA GLU A 90 17.93 -13.47 0.17
C GLU A 90 19.44 -13.18 0.35
N ARG A 91 19.78 -12.12 1.09
CA ARG A 91 21.17 -11.79 1.41
C ARG A 91 21.85 -12.89 2.24
N ALA A 92 21.11 -13.45 3.22
CA ALA A 92 21.63 -14.51 4.08
C ALA A 92 21.93 -15.80 3.31
N GLU A 93 21.19 -16.10 2.24
CA GLU A 93 21.44 -17.26 1.38
C GLU A 93 22.57 -17.01 0.37
N TYR A 94 22.62 -15.81 -0.19
CA TYR A 94 23.57 -15.48 -1.26
C TYR A 94 25.01 -15.32 -0.74
N ALA A 95 25.23 -14.69 0.40
CA ALA A 95 26.56 -14.46 0.94
C ALA A 95 27.33 -15.76 1.25
N PRO A 96 26.73 -16.79 1.92
CA PRO A 96 27.40 -18.07 2.12
C PRO A 96 27.69 -18.79 0.81
N ALA A 97 26.81 -18.74 -0.17
CA ALA A 97 27.02 -19.35 -1.48
C ALA A 97 28.20 -18.72 -2.22
N CYS A 98 28.37 -17.40 -2.12
CA CYS A 98 29.53 -16.69 -2.67
C CYS A 98 30.84 -17.11 -1.97
N ALA A 99 30.82 -17.25 -0.65
CA ALA A 99 31.99 -17.69 0.14
C ALA A 99 32.38 -19.13 -0.23
N ASP A 100 31.44 -20.04 -0.36
CA ASP A 100 31.66 -21.42 -0.80
C ASP A 100 32.29 -21.50 -2.19
N ALA A 101 31.75 -20.74 -3.13
CA ALA A 101 32.28 -20.68 -4.48
C ALA A 101 33.72 -20.16 -4.50
N ALA A 102 34.01 -19.10 -3.74
CA ALA A 102 35.35 -18.55 -3.63
C ALA A 102 36.32 -19.56 -3.01
N ALA A 103 35.91 -20.33 -1.99
CA ALA A 103 36.74 -21.37 -1.34
C ALA A 103 37.06 -22.53 -2.31
N LYS A 104 36.17 -22.80 -3.30
CA LYS A 104 36.37 -23.83 -4.33
C LYS A 104 37.07 -23.32 -5.59
N GLY A 105 37.40 -22.03 -5.64
CA GLY A 105 37.94 -21.39 -6.84
C GLY A 105 36.94 -21.25 -8.02
N GLU A 106 35.67 -21.35 -7.69
CA GLU A 106 34.57 -21.21 -8.68
C GLU A 106 34.10 -19.75 -8.73
N PRO A 107 33.55 -19.28 -9.88
CA PRO A 107 32.97 -17.96 -9.96
C PRO A 107 31.76 -17.85 -9.04
N ALA A 108 31.49 -16.65 -8.51
CA ALA A 108 30.32 -16.39 -7.67
C ALA A 108 29.04 -16.80 -8.39
N PRO A 109 28.06 -17.44 -7.68
CA PRO A 109 26.80 -17.80 -8.29
C PRO A 109 26.08 -16.57 -8.80
N LYS A 110 25.55 -16.65 -10.02
CA LYS A 110 24.74 -15.59 -10.58
C LYS A 110 23.44 -15.47 -9.78
N ARG A 111 23.10 -14.24 -9.39
CA ARG A 111 21.75 -13.97 -8.87
C ARG A 111 20.73 -14.36 -9.95
N THR A 112 19.69 -15.09 -9.52
CA THR A 112 18.57 -15.42 -10.40
C THR A 112 17.99 -14.10 -10.93
N LYS A 113 18.04 -13.89 -12.25
CA LYS A 113 17.41 -12.71 -12.85
C LYS A 113 15.91 -12.79 -12.62
N ARG A 114 15.32 -11.73 -12.07
CA ARG A 114 13.87 -11.62 -12.03
C ARG A 114 13.35 -11.64 -13.45
N LYS A 115 12.31 -12.46 -13.70
CA LYS A 115 11.61 -12.46 -14.98
C LYS A 115 11.05 -11.07 -15.23
N ASP A 116 11.19 -10.57 -16.45
CA ASP A 116 10.63 -9.28 -16.84
C ASP A 116 9.09 -9.34 -16.77
N PRO A 117 8.46 -8.59 -15.85
CA PRO A 117 7.00 -8.64 -15.68
C PRO A 117 6.24 -8.02 -16.85
N THR A 118 6.90 -7.21 -17.69
CA THR A 118 6.28 -6.62 -18.88
C THR A 118 6.21 -7.59 -20.06
N ASN A 119 6.95 -8.71 -20.00
CA ASN A 119 6.90 -9.73 -21.04
C ASN A 119 5.62 -10.57 -20.89
N PRO A 120 4.75 -10.64 -21.91
CA PRO A 120 3.52 -11.44 -21.85
C PRO A 120 3.71 -12.91 -21.50
N ARG A 121 4.88 -13.49 -21.82
CA ARG A 121 5.21 -14.87 -21.46
C ARG A 121 5.41 -15.07 -19.96
N ASN A 122 5.71 -14.01 -19.23
CA ASN A 122 5.92 -14.01 -17.79
C ASN A 122 4.68 -13.49 -17.04
N PHE A 123 3.54 -13.39 -17.72
CA PHE A 123 2.33 -12.86 -17.11
C PHE A 123 1.92 -13.70 -15.91
N LYS A 124 1.76 -13.03 -14.78
CA LYS A 124 1.16 -13.57 -13.58
C LYS A 124 0.24 -12.52 -13.02
N ALA A 125 -1.01 -12.88 -12.76
CA ALA A 125 -1.95 -11.97 -12.14
C ALA A 125 -1.39 -11.47 -10.80
N PRO A 126 -1.28 -10.14 -10.56
CA PRO A 126 -0.77 -9.61 -9.31
C PRO A 126 -1.69 -9.96 -8.15
N THR A 127 -1.09 -10.15 -6.99
CA THR A 127 -1.78 -10.43 -5.72
C THR A 127 -1.43 -9.35 -4.70
N PRO A 128 -2.03 -8.15 -4.83
CA PRO A 128 -1.66 -7.05 -3.94
C PRO A 128 -2.00 -7.36 -2.49
N GLY A 129 -1.16 -6.91 -1.58
CA GLY A 129 -1.39 -7.00 -0.13
C GLY A 129 -2.27 -5.89 0.41
N ALA A 130 -2.42 -4.80 -0.31
CA ALA A 130 -3.29 -3.69 0.06
C ALA A 130 -4.06 -3.14 -1.13
N LEU A 131 -5.28 -2.70 -0.85
CA LEU A 131 -6.20 -2.12 -1.83
C LEU A 131 -6.82 -0.85 -1.26
N ILE A 132 -6.77 0.22 -2.05
CA ILE A 132 -7.45 1.48 -1.74
C ILE A 132 -8.47 1.74 -2.82
N VAL A 133 -9.74 1.88 -2.43
CA VAL A 133 -10.85 2.14 -3.35
C VAL A 133 -11.29 3.58 -3.22
N CYS A 134 -11.35 4.27 -4.33
CA CYS A 134 -11.72 5.68 -4.44
C CYS A 134 -12.92 5.86 -5.37
N PRO A 135 -13.79 6.85 -5.14
CA PRO A 135 -14.99 7.04 -5.96
C PRO A 135 -14.73 7.57 -7.37
N THR A 136 -13.63 8.29 -7.56
CA THR A 136 -13.33 8.95 -8.84
C THR A 136 -11.91 8.65 -9.29
N ARG A 137 -11.72 8.72 -10.62
CA ARG A 137 -10.41 8.59 -11.24
C ARG A 137 -9.41 9.64 -10.72
N GLU A 138 -9.85 10.88 -10.58
CA GLU A 138 -9.02 11.99 -10.12
C GLU A 138 -8.51 11.75 -8.70
N LEU A 139 -9.38 11.32 -7.80
CA LEU A 139 -8.97 11.00 -6.43
C LEU A 139 -8.01 9.79 -6.39
N ALA A 140 -8.31 8.74 -7.15
CA ALA A 140 -7.44 7.57 -7.22
C ALA A 140 -6.03 7.93 -7.75
N GLN A 141 -5.94 8.78 -8.76
CA GLN A 141 -4.67 9.27 -9.29
C GLN A 141 -3.90 10.08 -8.24
N GLN A 142 -4.58 10.94 -7.50
CA GLN A 142 -3.96 11.74 -6.44
C GLN A 142 -3.44 10.85 -5.30
N VAL A 143 -4.22 9.89 -4.85
CA VAL A 143 -3.81 8.95 -3.81
C VAL A 143 -2.60 8.11 -4.26
N ALA A 144 -2.62 7.61 -5.48
CA ALA A 144 -1.49 6.85 -6.04
C ALA A 144 -0.23 7.71 -6.12
N HIS A 145 -0.35 8.97 -6.54
CA HIS A 145 0.76 9.91 -6.58
C HIS A 145 1.34 10.16 -5.18
N ASP A 146 0.50 10.39 -4.19
CA ASP A 146 0.93 10.58 -2.81
C ASP A 146 1.63 9.32 -2.27
N ALA A 147 1.12 8.15 -2.60
CA ALA A 147 1.75 6.88 -2.21
C ALA A 147 3.14 6.71 -2.81
N ILE A 148 3.32 7.06 -4.08
CA ILE A 148 4.63 7.02 -4.75
C ILE A 148 5.62 7.97 -4.08
N ASP A 149 5.18 9.17 -3.73
CA ASP A 149 6.03 10.13 -3.02
C ASP A 149 6.44 9.62 -1.63
N LEU A 150 5.53 8.96 -0.92
CA LEU A 150 5.81 8.41 0.41
C LEU A 150 6.76 7.22 0.39
N VAL A 151 6.87 6.49 -0.70
CA VAL A 151 7.78 5.34 -0.82
C VAL A 151 9.10 5.66 -1.51
N GLN A 152 9.42 6.94 -1.72
CA GLN A 152 10.62 7.37 -2.43
C GLN A 152 11.94 6.84 -1.84
N HIS A 153 11.95 6.52 -0.55
CA HIS A 153 13.11 5.92 0.14
C HIS A 153 12.96 4.41 0.37
N CYS A 154 11.88 3.81 -0.14
CA CYS A 154 11.61 2.39 -0.02
C CYS A 154 12.03 1.65 -1.28
N ARG A 155 12.57 0.44 -1.12
CA ARG A 155 12.93 -0.43 -2.25
C ARG A 155 11.92 -1.56 -2.36
N GLY A 156 11.55 -1.88 -3.61
CA GLY A 156 10.75 -3.07 -3.90
C GLY A 156 9.26 -2.94 -3.67
N LEU A 157 8.76 -1.79 -3.22
CA LEU A 157 7.34 -1.56 -3.02
C LEU A 157 6.73 -0.95 -4.28
N ARG A 158 5.83 -1.67 -4.92
CA ARG A 158 5.21 -1.27 -6.19
C ARG A 158 3.77 -0.84 -5.98
N ILE A 159 3.45 0.33 -6.54
CA ILE A 159 2.13 0.95 -6.46
C ILE A 159 1.55 1.03 -7.86
N ALA A 160 0.31 0.59 -8.02
CA ALA A 160 -0.42 0.66 -9.28
C ALA A 160 -1.73 1.40 -9.09
N ASN A 161 -2.13 2.13 -10.12
CA ASN A 161 -3.39 2.86 -10.19
C ASN A 161 -4.29 2.22 -11.25
N VAL A 162 -5.49 1.82 -10.87
CA VAL A 162 -6.46 1.10 -11.71
C VAL A 162 -7.72 1.95 -11.87
N VAL A 163 -7.81 2.65 -12.99
CA VAL A 163 -8.90 3.60 -13.25
C VAL A 163 -9.44 3.48 -14.67
N GLY A 164 -10.70 3.86 -14.88
CA GLY A 164 -11.31 3.95 -16.20
C GLY A 164 -10.64 5.01 -17.07
N GLY A 165 -10.80 4.91 -18.40
CA GLY A 165 -10.25 5.85 -19.36
C GLY A 165 -8.79 5.61 -19.76
N MET A 166 -8.09 4.70 -19.11
CA MET A 166 -6.74 4.28 -19.50
C MET A 166 -6.82 3.06 -20.42
N PRO A 167 -5.95 2.96 -21.46
CA PRO A 167 -5.90 1.76 -22.30
C PRO A 167 -5.70 0.48 -21.46
N TYR A 168 -6.53 -0.52 -21.72
CA TYR A 168 -6.60 -1.74 -20.91
C TYR A 168 -5.26 -2.48 -20.82
N GLN A 169 -4.60 -2.64 -21.98
CA GLN A 169 -3.30 -3.33 -22.06
C GLN A 169 -2.19 -2.60 -21.28
N LEU A 170 -2.17 -1.29 -21.36
CA LEU A 170 -1.21 -0.47 -20.59
C LEU A 170 -1.44 -0.62 -19.09
N GLN A 171 -2.69 -0.65 -18.67
CA GLN A 171 -3.06 -0.81 -17.26
C GLN A 171 -2.64 -2.19 -16.73
N ILE A 172 -2.86 -3.26 -17.49
CA ILE A 172 -2.43 -4.61 -17.15
C ILE A 172 -0.90 -4.69 -17.00
N ALA A 173 -0.16 -4.06 -17.92
CA ALA A 173 1.30 -4.05 -17.85
C ALA A 173 1.81 -3.33 -16.59
N LYS A 174 1.21 -2.21 -16.23
CA LYS A 174 1.58 -1.44 -15.01
C LYS A 174 1.19 -2.14 -13.72
N LEU A 175 0.21 -3.02 -13.76
CA LEU A 175 -0.32 -3.72 -12.60
C LEU A 175 0.58 -4.87 -12.12
N GLN A 176 1.52 -5.32 -12.97
CA GLN A 176 2.38 -6.46 -12.66
C GLN A 176 3.17 -6.26 -11.37
N ASN A 177 3.12 -7.25 -10.48
CA ASN A 177 3.80 -7.27 -9.18
C ASN A 177 3.43 -6.11 -8.23
N ALA A 178 2.27 -5.48 -8.43
CA ALA A 178 1.82 -4.42 -7.53
C ALA A 178 1.57 -4.94 -6.12
N ASP A 179 2.11 -4.26 -5.12
CA ASP A 179 1.89 -4.53 -3.70
C ASP A 179 0.70 -3.75 -3.16
N LEU A 180 0.54 -2.52 -3.62
CA LEU A 180 -0.57 -1.63 -3.32
C LEU A 180 -1.26 -1.25 -4.62
N VAL A 181 -2.57 -1.45 -4.66
CA VAL A 181 -3.42 -1.02 -5.78
C VAL A 181 -4.38 0.07 -5.30
N VAL A 182 -4.39 1.18 -6.02
CA VAL A 182 -5.37 2.26 -5.85
C VAL A 182 -6.32 2.21 -7.04
N ALA A 183 -7.62 2.09 -6.80
CA ALA A 183 -8.57 1.78 -7.85
C ALA A 183 -9.90 2.51 -7.69
N THR A 184 -10.58 2.71 -8.83
CA THR A 184 -12.02 2.96 -8.85
C THR A 184 -12.76 1.62 -8.93
N PRO A 185 -13.98 1.52 -8.34
CA PRO A 185 -14.64 0.21 -8.20
C PRO A 185 -14.90 -0.52 -9.51
N GLY A 186 -15.42 0.15 -10.53
CA GLY A 186 -15.81 -0.47 -11.80
C GLY A 186 -14.66 -1.10 -12.55
N ARG A 187 -13.56 -0.36 -12.73
CA ARG A 187 -12.38 -0.87 -13.44
C ARG A 187 -11.68 -1.98 -12.66
N LEU A 188 -11.64 -1.89 -11.34
CA LEU A 188 -11.08 -2.95 -10.50
C LEU A 188 -11.82 -4.27 -10.70
N LEU A 189 -13.15 -4.23 -10.66
CA LEU A 189 -13.98 -5.43 -10.84
C LEU A 189 -13.88 -5.98 -12.27
N ASP A 190 -13.79 -5.12 -13.28
CA ASP A 190 -13.55 -5.56 -14.67
C ASP A 190 -12.26 -6.36 -14.79
N LEU A 191 -11.18 -5.88 -14.19
CA LEU A 191 -9.89 -6.59 -14.20
C LEU A 191 -9.94 -7.87 -13.40
N GLN A 192 -10.65 -7.88 -12.28
CA GLN A 192 -10.80 -9.09 -11.46
C GLN A 192 -11.62 -10.16 -12.20
N ARG A 193 -12.72 -9.80 -12.83
CA ARG A 193 -13.57 -10.72 -13.60
C ARG A 193 -12.84 -11.31 -14.81
N SER A 194 -11.93 -10.55 -15.42
CA SER A 194 -11.08 -11.02 -16.52
C SER A 194 -9.79 -11.69 -16.05
N GLN A 195 -9.66 -11.97 -14.76
CA GLN A 195 -8.53 -12.66 -14.14
C GLN A 195 -7.18 -11.95 -14.32
N GLN A 196 -7.18 -10.64 -14.43
CA GLN A 196 -5.98 -9.82 -14.55
C GLN A 196 -5.42 -9.38 -13.19
N ILE A 197 -6.21 -9.53 -12.12
CA ILE A 197 -5.83 -9.27 -10.74
C ILE A 197 -6.52 -10.28 -9.83
N GLN A 198 -5.84 -10.68 -8.76
CA GLN A 198 -6.42 -11.51 -7.69
C GLN A 198 -6.45 -10.73 -6.39
N LEU A 199 -7.59 -10.70 -5.72
CA LEU A 199 -7.82 -9.91 -4.51
C LEU A 199 -7.85 -10.76 -3.22
N ASP A 200 -7.65 -12.05 -3.32
CA ASP A 200 -7.71 -12.99 -2.19
C ASP A 200 -6.54 -12.84 -1.20
N LYS A 201 -5.45 -12.19 -1.60
CA LYS A 201 -4.29 -11.91 -0.74
C LYS A 201 -4.30 -10.51 -0.13
N VAL A 202 -5.34 -9.71 -0.39
CA VAL A 202 -5.48 -8.38 0.21
C VAL A 202 -5.61 -8.52 1.73
N GLN A 203 -4.71 -7.90 2.45
CA GLN A 203 -4.69 -7.86 3.92
C GLN A 203 -5.27 -6.55 4.47
N PHE A 204 -5.15 -5.47 3.71
CA PHE A 204 -5.57 -4.13 4.09
C PHE A 204 -6.46 -3.53 3.02
N LEU A 205 -7.68 -3.17 3.40
CA LEU A 205 -8.65 -2.50 2.52
C LEU A 205 -8.93 -1.11 3.07
N VAL A 206 -8.75 -0.10 2.23
CA VAL A 206 -9.15 1.28 2.53
C VAL A 206 -10.25 1.70 1.56
N VAL A 207 -11.34 2.22 2.11
CA VAL A 207 -12.45 2.80 1.36
C VAL A 207 -12.45 4.30 1.61
N ASP A 208 -11.96 5.08 0.64
CA ASP A 208 -11.84 6.52 0.75
C ASP A 208 -13.07 7.21 0.17
N GLU A 209 -13.59 8.22 0.87
CA GLU A 209 -14.82 8.91 0.52
C GLU A 209 -16.01 7.94 0.32
N ALA A 210 -16.25 7.10 1.31
CA ALA A 210 -17.27 6.05 1.25
C ALA A 210 -18.68 6.59 1.00
N ASP A 211 -19.04 7.72 1.61
CA ASP A 211 -20.32 8.41 1.38
C ASP A 211 -20.50 8.80 -0.07
N ARG A 212 -19.48 9.32 -0.73
CA ARG A 212 -19.52 9.68 -2.14
C ARG A 212 -19.68 8.45 -3.04
N MET A 213 -19.04 7.34 -2.71
CA MET A 213 -19.23 6.10 -3.47
C MET A 213 -20.67 5.60 -3.40
N LEU A 214 -21.30 5.69 -2.25
CA LEU A 214 -22.71 5.33 -2.11
C LEU A 214 -23.61 6.26 -2.92
N ASP A 215 -23.36 7.58 -2.90
CA ASP A 215 -24.09 8.56 -3.67
C ASP A 215 -23.95 8.34 -5.19
N LEU A 216 -22.80 7.84 -5.64
CA LEU A 216 -22.54 7.52 -7.05
C LEU A 216 -23.06 6.13 -7.47
N GLY A 217 -23.68 5.38 -6.56
CA GLY A 217 -24.29 4.10 -6.88
C GLY A 217 -23.35 2.91 -6.85
N PHE A 218 -22.24 2.97 -6.11
CA PHE A 218 -21.24 1.89 -6.03
C PHE A 218 -21.49 0.91 -4.88
N SER A 219 -22.66 0.89 -4.26
CA SER A 219 -22.92 0.01 -3.11
C SER A 219 -22.77 -1.48 -3.45
N ASP A 220 -23.25 -1.92 -4.60
CA ASP A 220 -23.11 -3.32 -5.05
C ASP A 220 -21.65 -3.67 -5.35
N ASP A 221 -20.93 -2.75 -6.00
CA ASP A 221 -19.50 -2.93 -6.29
C ASP A 221 -18.68 -3.04 -5.00
N LEU A 222 -18.97 -2.20 -4.01
CA LEU A 222 -18.30 -2.27 -2.71
C LEU A 222 -18.61 -3.58 -1.98
N ALA A 223 -19.84 -4.07 -2.05
CA ALA A 223 -20.21 -5.36 -1.47
C ALA A 223 -19.43 -6.52 -2.12
N GLU A 224 -19.25 -6.49 -3.44
CA GLU A 224 -18.46 -7.48 -4.16
C GLU A 224 -16.97 -7.40 -3.79
N ILE A 225 -16.40 -6.20 -3.71
CA ILE A 225 -15.02 -5.98 -3.27
C ILE A 225 -14.82 -6.50 -1.84
N ASN A 226 -15.76 -6.23 -0.95
CA ASN A 226 -15.73 -6.75 0.42
C ASN A 226 -15.66 -8.29 0.43
N GLN A 227 -16.45 -8.94 -0.39
CA GLN A 227 -16.47 -10.40 -0.48
C GLN A 227 -15.18 -10.97 -1.06
N LEU A 228 -14.63 -10.32 -2.09
CA LEU A 228 -13.37 -10.74 -2.72
C LEU A 228 -12.16 -10.58 -1.82
N THR A 229 -12.23 -9.72 -0.80
CA THR A 229 -11.17 -9.44 0.16
C THR A 229 -11.53 -9.90 1.57
N ILE A 230 -12.34 -10.95 1.68
CA ILE A 230 -12.93 -11.37 2.96
C ILE A 230 -11.91 -11.78 4.01
N ASP A 231 -10.73 -12.25 3.61
CA ASP A 231 -9.67 -12.68 4.52
C ASP A 231 -8.74 -11.55 4.98
N ARG A 232 -9.07 -10.31 4.68
CA ARG A 232 -8.27 -9.16 5.08
C ARG A 232 -8.17 -9.01 6.60
N LYS A 233 -7.07 -8.45 7.05
CA LYS A 233 -6.79 -8.20 8.48
C LYS A 233 -7.39 -6.91 8.99
N GLN A 234 -7.55 -5.91 8.11
CA GLN A 234 -7.98 -4.57 8.50
C GLN A 234 -8.77 -3.91 7.39
N THR A 235 -9.82 -3.20 7.78
CA THR A 235 -10.56 -2.26 6.93
C THR A 235 -10.48 -0.87 7.54
N MET A 236 -10.14 0.13 6.73
CA MET A 236 -10.27 1.53 7.10
C MET A 236 -11.25 2.21 6.16
N MET A 237 -12.26 2.83 6.72
CA MET A 237 -13.29 3.55 5.96
C MET A 237 -13.24 5.03 6.32
N PHE A 238 -13.09 5.87 5.31
CA PHE A 238 -13.04 7.33 5.46
C PHE A 238 -14.27 7.94 4.81
N SER A 239 -14.95 8.80 5.54
CA SER A 239 -16.17 9.44 5.07
C SER A 239 -16.31 10.81 5.72
N ALA A 240 -16.87 11.78 4.99
CA ALA A 240 -17.21 13.09 5.57
C ALA A 240 -18.49 12.99 6.43
N THR A 241 -19.35 12.02 6.13
CA THR A 241 -20.63 11.81 6.81
C THR A 241 -20.82 10.33 7.15
N PHE A 242 -21.19 10.04 8.41
CA PHE A 242 -21.69 8.74 8.83
C PHE A 242 -23.12 8.89 9.33
N ALA A 243 -24.01 8.06 8.83
CA ALA A 243 -25.39 8.01 9.31
C ALA A 243 -25.46 7.32 10.68
#